data_988eca88eb03df98f723e881139da6da
#
_entry.id   988eca88eb03df98f723e881139da6da
#
_cell.length_a   1.000
_cell.length_b   1.000
_cell.length_c   1.000
_cell.angle_alpha   90.00
_cell.angle_beta   90.00
_cell.angle_gamma   90.00
#
_symmetry.space_group_name_H-M   'P 1'
#
loop_
_entity.id
_entity.type
_entity.pdbx_description
1 polymer ?
#
loop_
_entity_poly.entity_id
_entity_poly.type
_entity_poly.pdbx_seq_one_letter_code
_entity_poly.pdbx_strand_id
1 'polypeptide(L)'
;MHTTPSPRRRQLLSSSAFVATGAILGCASPGNAAKEVKTPFVVPATYLPIVGSDEMFPIRRIYCIGRNYAAHSREMGSDPTREPPFFFQKPTDAIQHVPTGTVADHPYPPLTKNYHYEAELVAALGKGGRNIPIAQALDYVYGYTLGLDMTRRDLQRAMGDEKKPWEIGKSFDHSAPIGALHKVAQTGHFTKGAIWLKVNGVTKQSADLSQMLWSVAEQIAKLSEAFELMPGDIIYSGTPENVGPVVRGDVVEMHIDGLPNLSVKIV
;
A
#
# COMPACT_ATOMS: atom_id res chain seq x y z
N MET A 1 -36.51 94.03 21.76
CA MET A 1 -35.44 94.78 21.00
C MET A 1 -34.52 93.71 20.34
N HIS A 2 -34.38 93.85 19.03
CA HIS A 2 -33.31 93.39 18.18
C HIS A 2 -33.33 91.91 17.77
N THR A 3 -33.81 91.68 16.64
CA THR A 3 -33.34 91.67 15.24
C THR A 3 -32.61 90.36 14.89
N THR A 4 -33.31 89.64 14.12
CA THR A 4 -32.81 88.46 13.35
C THR A 4 -31.95 88.93 12.15
N PRO A 5 -31.01 88.12 11.69
CA PRO A 5 -30.81 88.04 10.26
C PRO A 5 -30.85 86.61 9.75
N SER A 6 -31.29 86.55 8.56
CA SER A 6 -31.60 85.51 7.54
C SER A 6 -30.56 84.46 7.27
N PRO A 7 -30.95 83.27 6.77
CA PRO A 7 -30.06 82.13 6.54
C PRO A 7 -29.39 82.19 5.17
N ARG A 8 -28.08 82.00 5.19
CA ARG A 8 -27.34 81.71 3.95
C ARG A 8 -27.42 80.20 3.57
N ARG A 9 -27.92 79.95 2.38
CA ARG A 9 -27.83 78.66 1.74
C ARG A 9 -26.38 78.18 1.66
N ARG A 10 -26.04 77.01 2.19
CA ARG A 10 -24.83 76.33 1.92
C ARG A 10 -25.16 75.17 0.97
N GLN A 11 -24.56 75.27 -0.22
CA GLN A 11 -24.55 74.18 -1.21
C GLN A 11 -23.84 72.93 -0.62
N LEU A 12 -24.52 71.84 -0.68
CA LEU A 12 -23.93 70.52 -0.43
C LEU A 12 -23.15 70.10 -1.67
N LEU A 13 -21.86 70.09 -1.59
CA LEU A 13 -20.96 69.41 -2.53
C LEU A 13 -21.01 67.93 -2.19
N SER A 14 -21.61 67.16 -3.05
CA SER A 14 -21.57 65.69 -3.01
C SER A 14 -20.18 65.23 -3.47
N SER A 15 -19.34 64.78 -2.56
CA SER A 15 -18.09 64.10 -2.89
C SER A 15 -18.42 62.64 -3.26
N SER A 16 -18.39 62.37 -4.55
CA SER A 16 -18.42 60.99 -5.03
C SER A 16 -17.09 60.31 -4.75
N ALA A 17 -17.09 59.37 -3.77
CA ALA A 17 -15.96 58.54 -3.54
C ALA A 17 -15.86 57.48 -4.68
N PHE A 18 -14.88 57.60 -5.53
CA PHE A 18 -14.46 56.58 -6.47
C PHE A 18 -13.84 55.44 -5.68
N VAL A 19 -14.52 54.32 -5.56
CA VAL A 19 -13.94 53.06 -5.12
C VAL A 19 -13.19 52.48 -6.35
N ALA A 20 -11.89 52.61 -6.35
CA ALA A 20 -11.02 51.95 -7.30
C ALA A 20 -10.95 50.47 -6.92
N THR A 21 -11.75 49.62 -7.58
CA THR A 21 -11.60 48.15 -7.57
C THR A 21 -10.32 47.83 -8.32
N GLY A 22 -9.21 47.68 -7.58
CA GLY A 22 -7.98 47.11 -8.14
C GLY A 22 -8.21 45.66 -8.50
N ALA A 23 -8.42 45.35 -9.79
CA ALA A 23 -8.32 44.02 -10.32
C ALA A 23 -6.86 43.59 -10.17
N ILE A 24 -6.58 42.72 -9.21
CA ILE A 24 -5.33 41.97 -9.16
C ILE A 24 -5.42 40.98 -10.33
N LEU A 25 -4.86 41.36 -11.47
CA LEU A 25 -4.50 40.42 -12.53
C LEU A 25 -3.42 39.49 -11.95
N GLY A 26 -3.84 38.40 -11.32
CA GLY A 26 -2.97 37.28 -11.07
C GLY A 26 -2.49 36.77 -12.43
N CYS A 27 -1.20 36.97 -12.71
CA CYS A 27 -0.53 36.24 -13.77
C CYS A 27 -0.60 34.76 -13.43
N ALA A 28 -1.65 34.07 -13.86
CA ALA A 28 -1.66 32.64 -13.98
C ALA A 28 -0.57 32.31 -15.02
N SER A 29 0.56 31.82 -14.58
CA SER A 29 1.53 31.16 -15.46
C SER A 29 0.76 30.14 -16.27
N PRO A 30 0.90 30.07 -17.62
CA PRO A 30 0.26 29.04 -18.40
C PRO A 30 0.81 27.71 -17.88
N GLY A 31 -0.03 26.98 -17.12
CA GLY A 31 0.29 25.64 -16.70
C GLY A 31 0.67 24.86 -17.94
N ASN A 32 1.83 24.24 -17.91
CA ASN A 32 2.30 23.34 -18.92
C ASN A 32 1.28 22.19 -18.98
N ALA A 33 0.23 22.33 -19.79
CA ALA A 33 -0.71 21.25 -20.03
C ALA A 33 0.13 20.08 -20.57
N ALA A 34 0.26 19.04 -19.79
CA ALA A 34 1.01 17.86 -20.19
C ALA A 34 0.47 17.44 -21.56
N LYS A 35 1.35 17.41 -22.55
CA LYS A 35 0.99 17.07 -23.92
C LYS A 35 0.35 15.69 -23.89
N GLU A 36 -0.89 15.58 -24.33
CA GLU A 36 -1.59 14.30 -24.38
C GLU A 36 -0.78 13.30 -25.19
N VAL A 37 -0.32 12.25 -24.53
CA VAL A 37 0.48 11.20 -25.16
C VAL A 37 -0.49 10.26 -25.87
N LYS A 38 -0.43 10.21 -27.20
CA LYS A 38 -1.19 9.25 -28.00
C LYS A 38 -0.53 7.89 -27.92
N THR A 39 -1.26 6.89 -27.43
CA THR A 39 -0.80 5.50 -27.34
C THR A 39 -1.64 4.59 -28.25
N PRO A 40 -1.09 3.50 -28.79
CA PRO A 40 -1.84 2.55 -29.64
C PRO A 40 -2.89 1.76 -28.86
N PHE A 41 -2.74 1.63 -27.56
CA PHE A 41 -3.67 0.99 -26.61
C PHE A 41 -3.49 1.59 -25.22
N VAL A 42 -4.48 1.38 -24.35
CA VAL A 42 -4.43 1.81 -22.96
C VAL A 42 -3.95 0.64 -22.10
N VAL A 43 -2.92 0.86 -21.26
CA VAL A 43 -2.54 -0.05 -20.19
C VAL A 43 -3.35 0.33 -18.95
N PRO A 44 -4.22 -0.54 -18.43
CA PRO A 44 -4.98 -0.24 -17.22
C PRO A 44 -4.06 0.00 -16.04
N ALA A 45 -4.28 1.07 -15.28
CA ALA A 45 -3.61 1.26 -14.00
C ALA A 45 -4.28 0.39 -12.92
N THR A 46 -3.49 -0.08 -11.96
CA THR A 46 -3.97 -0.87 -10.83
C THR A 46 -4.29 0.05 -9.66
N TYR A 47 -5.45 -0.17 -9.04
CA TYR A 47 -5.92 0.62 -7.92
C TYR A 47 -6.44 -0.27 -6.78
N LEU A 48 -6.37 0.24 -5.54
CA LEU A 48 -7.06 -0.34 -4.39
C LEU A 48 -8.15 0.61 -3.88
N PRO A 49 -9.31 0.11 -3.47
CA PRO A 49 -10.29 0.90 -2.73
C PRO A 49 -9.70 1.41 -1.42
N ILE A 50 -10.07 2.63 -1.04
CA ILE A 50 -9.73 3.23 0.25
C ILE A 50 -10.99 3.22 1.11
N VAL A 51 -10.93 2.58 2.28
CA VAL A 51 -12.07 2.50 3.19
C VAL A 51 -12.52 3.90 3.63
N GLY A 52 -13.82 4.17 3.48
CA GLY A 52 -14.43 5.46 3.82
C GLY A 52 -14.07 6.61 2.86
N SER A 53 -13.73 6.29 1.61
CA SER A 53 -13.43 7.29 0.57
C SER A 53 -13.95 6.84 -0.79
N ASP A 54 -14.33 7.79 -1.63
CA ASP A 54 -14.63 7.56 -3.05
C ASP A 54 -13.36 7.55 -3.91
N GLU A 55 -12.21 7.90 -3.31
CA GLU A 55 -10.92 7.86 -3.99
C GLU A 55 -10.35 6.44 -4.00
N MET A 56 -9.56 6.15 -5.03
CA MET A 56 -8.83 4.90 -5.18
C MET A 56 -7.33 5.16 -5.01
N PHE A 57 -6.64 4.25 -4.33
CA PHE A 57 -5.19 4.33 -4.17
C PHE A 57 -4.49 3.72 -5.38
N PRO A 58 -3.70 4.50 -6.15
CA PRO A 58 -2.98 3.98 -7.31
C PRO A 58 -1.76 3.17 -6.88
N ILE A 59 -1.58 1.99 -7.44
CA ILE A 59 -0.42 1.12 -7.19
C ILE A 59 0.67 1.41 -8.21
N ARG A 60 1.89 1.75 -7.72
CA ARG A 60 3.06 2.00 -8.56
C ARG A 60 4.04 0.82 -8.59
N ARG A 61 4.45 0.32 -7.44
CA ARG A 61 5.33 -0.86 -7.30
C ARG A 61 4.91 -1.68 -6.09
N ILE A 62 5.15 -2.98 -6.19
CA ILE A 62 4.93 -3.93 -5.10
C ILE A 62 6.28 -4.47 -4.68
N TYR A 63 6.75 -4.06 -3.51
CA TYR A 63 7.92 -4.62 -2.85
C TYR A 63 7.49 -5.71 -1.88
N CYS A 64 8.26 -6.78 -1.79
CA CYS A 64 8.05 -7.87 -0.87
C CYS A 64 9.33 -8.14 -0.08
N ILE A 65 9.21 -8.30 1.24
CA ILE A 65 10.32 -8.55 2.14
C ILE A 65 10.44 -10.05 2.39
N GLY A 66 11.56 -10.64 1.98
CA GLY A 66 11.78 -12.07 2.23
C GLY A 66 12.24 -12.36 3.66
N ARG A 67 11.71 -13.47 4.25
CA ARG A 67 12.19 -14.06 5.52
C ARG A 67 12.20 -13.10 6.72
N ASN A 68 11.16 -12.31 6.89
CA ASN A 68 11.10 -11.26 7.91
C ASN A 68 10.59 -11.71 9.28
N TYR A 69 10.37 -13.02 9.50
CA TYR A 69 10.08 -13.60 10.82
C TYR A 69 11.12 -14.67 11.13
N ALA A 70 11.66 -14.67 12.35
CA ALA A 70 12.76 -15.55 12.70
C ALA A 70 12.41 -17.05 12.57
N ALA A 71 11.20 -17.44 12.94
CA ALA A 71 10.74 -18.81 12.81
C ALA A 71 10.56 -19.21 11.33
N HIS A 72 9.98 -18.33 10.51
CA HIS A 72 9.89 -18.55 9.06
C HIS A 72 11.25 -18.62 8.39
N SER A 73 12.22 -17.80 8.80
CA SER A 73 13.59 -17.87 8.30
C SER A 73 14.20 -19.26 8.52
N ARG A 74 14.04 -19.84 9.73
CA ARG A 74 14.49 -21.20 10.04
C ARG A 74 13.75 -22.25 9.23
N GLU A 75 12.44 -22.12 9.08
CA GLU A 75 11.60 -23.02 8.26
C GLU A 75 12.11 -23.09 6.81
N MET A 76 12.60 -21.95 6.30
CA MET A 76 13.16 -21.84 4.95
C MET A 76 14.65 -22.21 4.86
N GLY A 77 15.25 -22.74 5.95
CA GLY A 77 16.62 -23.18 5.99
C GLY A 77 17.65 -22.07 6.07
N SER A 78 17.26 -20.89 6.56
CA SER A 78 18.15 -19.73 6.75
C SER A 78 18.43 -19.47 8.22
N ASP A 79 19.55 -18.81 8.50
CA ASP A 79 19.84 -18.31 9.85
C ASP A 79 18.94 -17.10 10.12
N PRO A 80 18.20 -17.07 11.25
CA PRO A 80 17.41 -15.92 11.64
C PRO A 80 18.24 -14.77 12.23
N THR A 81 19.58 -14.86 12.26
CA THR A 81 20.41 -13.71 12.57
C THR A 81 19.97 -12.55 11.70
N ARG A 82 19.98 -11.34 12.25
CA ARG A 82 19.46 -10.14 11.61
C ARG A 82 20.34 -9.72 10.43
N GLU A 83 20.32 -10.53 9.36
CA GLU A 83 20.91 -10.15 8.08
C GLU A 83 20.17 -8.95 7.48
N PRO A 84 20.79 -8.13 6.63
CA PRO A 84 20.09 -7.09 5.87
C PRO A 84 18.88 -7.70 5.14
N PRO A 85 17.72 -7.03 5.15
CA PRO A 85 16.54 -7.56 4.47
C PRO A 85 16.81 -7.64 2.97
N PHE A 86 16.38 -8.71 2.33
CA PHE A 86 16.36 -8.79 0.88
C PHE A 86 14.96 -8.58 0.34
N PHE A 87 14.89 -8.10 -0.91
CA PHE A 87 13.66 -7.68 -1.54
C PHE A 87 13.46 -8.41 -2.86
N PHE A 88 12.21 -8.69 -3.18
CA PHE A 88 11.78 -9.02 -4.52
C PHE A 88 10.53 -8.18 -4.86
N GLN A 89 10.07 -8.24 -6.09
CA GLN A 89 8.91 -7.47 -6.52
C GLN A 89 7.88 -8.39 -7.16
N LYS A 90 6.62 -7.96 -7.06
CA LYS A 90 5.52 -8.46 -7.90
C LYS A 90 5.13 -7.36 -8.89
N PRO A 91 4.70 -7.71 -10.11
CA PRO A 91 4.14 -6.72 -11.03
C PRO A 91 2.82 -6.20 -10.49
N THR A 92 2.42 -5.00 -10.89
CA THR A 92 1.19 -4.36 -10.38
C THR A 92 -0.08 -5.11 -10.76
N ASP A 93 -0.08 -5.81 -11.89
CA ASP A 93 -1.16 -6.66 -12.38
C ASP A 93 -1.26 -8.03 -11.65
N ALA A 94 -0.31 -8.34 -10.76
CA ALA A 94 -0.45 -9.46 -9.83
C ALA A 94 -1.51 -9.23 -8.75
N ILE A 95 -1.95 -7.98 -8.55
CA ILE A 95 -2.97 -7.61 -7.56
C ILE A 95 -4.32 -8.26 -7.90
N GLN A 96 -4.88 -8.92 -6.89
CA GLN A 96 -6.28 -9.33 -6.86
C GLN A 96 -6.97 -8.67 -5.66
N HIS A 97 -7.75 -7.62 -5.89
CA HIS A 97 -8.53 -7.02 -4.82
C HIS A 97 -9.61 -8.00 -4.34
N VAL A 98 -9.65 -8.22 -3.01
CA VAL A 98 -10.65 -9.03 -2.31
C VAL A 98 -11.59 -8.11 -1.55
N PRO A 99 -12.86 -7.96 -1.95
CA PRO A 99 -13.81 -7.10 -1.26
C PRO A 99 -14.06 -7.58 0.18
N THR A 100 -14.13 -6.64 1.13
CA THR A 100 -14.37 -6.93 2.53
C THR A 100 -15.69 -7.71 2.73
N GLY A 101 -15.61 -8.75 3.57
CA GLY A 101 -16.79 -9.58 3.90
C GLY A 101 -17.17 -10.58 2.82
N THR A 102 -16.36 -10.75 1.77
CA THR A 102 -16.58 -11.75 0.72
C THR A 102 -15.54 -12.85 0.77
N VAL A 103 -15.84 -13.99 0.15
CA VAL A 103 -14.88 -15.04 -0.19
C VAL A 103 -14.70 -14.97 -1.70
N ALA A 104 -13.58 -14.40 -2.15
CA ALA A 104 -13.33 -14.23 -3.57
C ALA A 104 -12.73 -15.50 -4.18
N ASP A 105 -13.14 -15.85 -5.40
CA ASP A 105 -12.50 -16.93 -6.16
C ASP A 105 -11.07 -16.53 -6.49
N HIS A 106 -10.14 -17.44 -6.22
CA HIS A 106 -8.71 -17.26 -6.47
C HIS A 106 -8.18 -18.40 -7.34
N PRO A 107 -7.70 -18.11 -8.55
CA PRO A 107 -7.32 -19.16 -9.49
C PRO A 107 -6.05 -19.89 -9.02
N TYR A 108 -6.09 -21.24 -9.05
CA TYR A 108 -4.88 -22.04 -8.89
C TYR A 108 -3.97 -21.83 -10.10
N PRO A 109 -2.73 -21.33 -9.92
CA PRO A 109 -1.89 -20.94 -11.04
C PRO A 109 -1.37 -22.15 -11.82
N PRO A 110 -1.03 -21.98 -13.12
CA PRO A 110 -0.38 -23.02 -13.90
C PRO A 110 1.06 -23.29 -13.42
N LEU A 111 1.68 -24.35 -13.94
CA LEU A 111 3.09 -24.71 -13.77
C LEU A 111 3.53 -25.11 -12.37
N THR A 112 2.65 -25.15 -11.37
CA THR A 112 2.99 -25.59 -10.01
C THR A 112 2.12 -26.74 -9.54
N LYS A 113 2.69 -27.58 -8.68
CA LYS A 113 2.00 -28.60 -7.91
C LYS A 113 2.11 -28.36 -6.40
N ASN A 114 2.72 -27.22 -6.01
CA ASN A 114 2.97 -26.85 -4.62
C ASN A 114 2.72 -25.36 -4.43
N TYR A 115 1.44 -24.98 -4.35
CA TYR A 115 0.97 -23.60 -4.25
C TYR A 115 0.78 -23.21 -2.80
N HIS A 116 1.52 -22.23 -2.28
CA HIS A 116 1.54 -21.85 -0.88
C HIS A 116 0.91 -20.48 -0.65
N TYR A 117 0.28 -20.35 0.54
CA TYR A 117 -0.14 -19.08 1.14
C TYR A 117 1.00 -18.48 1.97
N GLU A 118 1.02 -17.16 2.08
CA GLU A 118 1.85 -16.36 3.00
C GLU A 118 1.04 -15.14 3.44
N ALA A 119 0.62 -15.09 4.73
CA ALA A 119 -0.14 -13.97 5.29
C ALA A 119 0.79 -12.81 5.65
N GLU A 120 0.47 -11.58 5.20
CA GLU A 120 1.34 -10.43 5.39
C GLU A 120 0.57 -9.14 5.70
N LEU A 121 1.14 -8.29 6.56
CA LEU A 121 0.77 -6.89 6.63
C LEU A 121 1.29 -6.18 5.38
N VAL A 122 0.47 -5.32 4.80
CA VAL A 122 0.87 -4.50 3.64
C VAL A 122 0.83 -3.03 4.02
N ALA A 123 1.96 -2.34 3.87
CA ALA A 123 2.07 -0.90 4.06
C ALA A 123 2.05 -0.18 2.70
N ALA A 124 1.20 0.84 2.56
CA ALA A 124 1.08 1.65 1.35
C ALA A 124 1.67 3.05 1.58
N LEU A 125 2.53 3.51 0.67
CA LEU A 125 3.24 4.78 0.80
C LEU A 125 2.48 5.92 0.12
N GLY A 126 2.28 7.02 0.84
CA GLY A 126 1.69 8.27 0.34
C GLY A 126 2.73 9.35 0.06
N LYS A 127 3.98 9.11 0.40
CA LYS A 127 5.12 10.01 0.14
C LYS A 127 6.28 9.22 -0.43
N GLY A 128 7.17 9.90 -1.12
CA GLY A 128 8.36 9.30 -1.70
C GLY A 128 9.66 9.92 -1.17
N GLY A 129 10.78 9.23 -1.42
CA GLY A 129 12.11 9.70 -1.03
C GLY A 129 13.19 8.65 -1.21
N ARG A 130 14.43 9.09 -0.98
CA ARG A 130 15.64 8.26 -0.90
C ARG A 130 16.29 8.44 0.46
N ASN A 131 17.00 7.42 0.94
CA ASN A 131 17.73 7.45 2.20
C ASN A 131 16.89 7.96 3.37
N ILE A 132 15.65 7.47 3.47
CA ILE A 132 14.68 7.91 4.47
C ILE A 132 15.17 7.46 5.85
N PRO A 133 15.35 8.38 6.82
CA PRO A 133 15.72 8.00 8.17
C PRO A 133 14.64 7.15 8.83
N ILE A 134 15.01 6.10 9.58
CA ILE A 134 14.08 5.21 10.28
C ILE A 134 13.08 6.01 11.13
N ALA A 135 13.56 7.04 11.84
CA ALA A 135 12.73 7.87 12.71
C ALA A 135 11.62 8.65 11.97
N GLN A 136 11.73 8.83 10.66
CA GLN A 136 10.75 9.52 9.81
C GLN A 136 9.99 8.55 8.90
N ALA A 137 10.38 7.30 8.83
CA ALA A 137 9.88 6.35 7.82
C ALA A 137 8.37 6.13 7.90
N LEU A 138 7.79 6.10 9.09
CA LEU A 138 6.35 5.93 9.26
C LEU A 138 5.54 7.13 8.77
N ASP A 139 6.10 8.34 8.70
CA ASP A 139 5.44 9.53 8.13
C ASP A 139 5.18 9.39 6.61
N TYR A 140 5.78 8.41 5.97
CA TYR A 140 5.60 8.11 4.55
C TYR A 140 4.43 7.15 4.29
N VAL A 141 3.94 6.47 5.32
CA VAL A 141 2.84 5.51 5.20
C VAL A 141 1.50 6.25 5.08
N TYR A 142 0.77 5.98 4.02
CA TYR A 142 -0.59 6.46 3.81
C TYR A 142 -1.61 5.59 4.55
N GLY A 143 -1.41 4.28 4.52
CA GLY A 143 -2.35 3.32 5.10
C GLY A 143 -1.82 1.90 5.10
N TYR A 144 -2.63 1.02 5.65
CA TYR A 144 -2.33 -0.40 5.77
C TYR A 144 -3.48 -1.24 5.24
N THR A 145 -3.14 -2.43 4.82
CA THR A 145 -4.08 -3.51 4.54
C THR A 145 -3.42 -4.85 4.82
N LEU A 146 -4.15 -5.93 4.61
CA LEU A 146 -3.61 -7.28 4.66
C LEU A 146 -3.58 -7.87 3.24
N GLY A 147 -2.63 -8.77 3.00
CA GLY A 147 -2.45 -9.40 1.70
C GLY A 147 -1.84 -10.78 1.82
N LEU A 148 -1.99 -11.56 0.76
CA LEU A 148 -1.37 -12.86 0.62
C LEU A 148 -0.24 -12.78 -0.41
N ASP A 149 0.99 -13.14 -0.01
CA ASP A 149 2.10 -13.33 -0.95
C ASP A 149 2.08 -14.77 -1.47
N MET A 150 1.16 -15.01 -2.42
CA MET A 150 0.96 -16.35 -2.97
C MET A 150 2.17 -16.80 -3.77
N THR A 151 2.56 -18.07 -3.56
CA THR A 151 3.86 -18.59 -4.00
C THR A 151 3.74 -19.93 -4.69
N ARG A 152 4.27 -20.04 -5.92
CA ARG A 152 4.59 -21.32 -6.56
C ARG A 152 5.88 -21.87 -5.92
N ARG A 153 5.72 -22.59 -4.81
CA ARG A 153 6.83 -22.93 -3.91
C ARG A 153 7.88 -23.84 -4.56
N ASP A 154 7.46 -24.78 -5.38
CA ASP A 154 8.34 -25.66 -6.15
C ASP A 154 9.23 -24.86 -7.11
N LEU A 155 8.66 -23.90 -7.85
CA LEU A 155 9.41 -23.07 -8.78
C LEU A 155 10.32 -22.07 -8.06
N GLN A 156 9.85 -21.47 -6.97
CA GLN A 156 10.68 -20.58 -6.16
C GLN A 156 11.92 -21.31 -5.61
N ARG A 157 11.74 -22.55 -5.06
CA ARG A 157 12.85 -23.35 -4.54
C ARG A 157 13.83 -23.72 -5.65
N ALA A 158 13.34 -24.23 -6.77
CA ALA A 158 14.18 -24.57 -7.91
C ALA A 158 15.05 -23.40 -8.39
N MET A 159 14.47 -22.18 -8.44
CA MET A 159 15.24 -20.98 -8.78
C MET A 159 16.26 -20.63 -7.68
N GLY A 160 15.87 -20.71 -6.40
CA GLY A 160 16.77 -20.45 -5.29
C GLY A 160 17.96 -21.40 -5.23
N ASP A 161 17.74 -22.70 -5.46
CA ASP A 161 18.79 -23.73 -5.50
C ASP A 161 19.80 -23.47 -6.62
N GLU A 162 19.34 -22.95 -7.75
CA GLU A 162 20.15 -22.55 -8.89
C GLU A 162 20.71 -21.12 -8.77
N LYS A 163 20.47 -20.40 -7.65
CA LYS A 163 20.85 -19.01 -7.43
C LYS A 163 20.30 -18.05 -8.50
N LYS A 164 19.12 -18.35 -9.02
CA LYS A 164 18.37 -17.56 -9.99
C LYS A 164 17.28 -16.72 -9.29
N PRO A 165 16.79 -15.66 -9.94
CA PRO A 165 15.68 -14.85 -9.44
C PRO A 165 14.40 -15.65 -9.18
N TRP A 166 13.56 -15.17 -8.26
CA TRP A 166 12.33 -15.85 -7.81
C TRP A 166 11.07 -15.53 -8.62
N GLU A 167 11.17 -14.69 -9.64
CA GLU A 167 10.04 -14.16 -10.39
C GLU A 167 9.04 -15.22 -10.84
N ILE A 168 9.51 -16.34 -11.39
CA ILE A 168 8.63 -17.43 -11.83
C ILE A 168 7.79 -18.04 -10.68
N GLY A 169 8.32 -17.98 -9.45
CA GLY A 169 7.67 -18.47 -8.25
C GLY A 169 6.83 -17.41 -7.51
N LYS A 170 7.12 -16.12 -7.71
CA LYS A 170 6.55 -15.01 -6.92
C LYS A 170 5.77 -13.99 -7.74
N SER A 171 6.14 -13.75 -9.02
CA SER A 171 5.67 -12.64 -9.83
C SER A 171 4.77 -13.13 -10.97
N PHE A 172 3.57 -13.62 -10.63
CA PHE A 172 2.62 -14.19 -11.59
C PHE A 172 1.22 -13.62 -11.34
N ASP A 173 0.33 -13.80 -12.32
CA ASP A 173 -1.04 -13.28 -12.29
C ASP A 173 -1.77 -13.67 -11.01
N HIS A 174 -2.45 -12.72 -10.39
CA HIS A 174 -3.19 -12.87 -9.13
C HIS A 174 -2.35 -13.30 -7.92
N SER A 175 -1.03 -13.26 -7.99
CA SER A 175 -0.16 -13.70 -6.88
C SER A 175 -0.17 -12.79 -5.64
N ALA A 176 -0.93 -11.69 -5.67
CA ALA A 176 -1.07 -10.73 -4.58
C ALA A 176 -2.55 -10.43 -4.24
N PRO A 177 -3.32 -11.42 -3.70
CA PRO A 177 -4.62 -11.11 -3.12
C PRO A 177 -4.48 -10.08 -1.99
N ILE A 178 -5.33 -9.04 -1.99
CA ILE A 178 -5.18 -7.89 -1.09
C ILE A 178 -6.53 -7.28 -0.73
N GLY A 179 -6.68 -6.84 0.51
CA GLY A 179 -7.87 -6.13 0.99
C GLY A 179 -7.89 -4.65 0.61
N ALA A 180 -9.00 -3.96 0.94
CA ALA A 180 -9.10 -2.52 0.83
C ALA A 180 -8.11 -1.81 1.78
N LEU A 181 -7.66 -0.61 1.42
CA LEU A 181 -6.68 0.16 2.17
C LEU A 181 -7.33 0.97 3.28
N HIS A 182 -6.80 0.87 4.50
CA HIS A 182 -7.21 1.65 5.67
C HIS A 182 -6.20 2.77 5.94
N LYS A 183 -6.65 4.02 6.01
CA LYS A 183 -5.79 5.20 6.25
C LYS A 183 -5.16 5.13 7.65
N VAL A 184 -3.86 5.46 7.77
CA VAL A 184 -3.15 5.57 9.06
C VAL A 184 -3.88 6.46 10.05
N ALA A 185 -4.52 7.54 9.58
CA ALA A 185 -5.31 8.43 10.43
C ALA A 185 -6.46 7.72 11.17
N GLN A 186 -6.91 6.56 10.69
CA GLN A 186 -7.99 5.77 11.29
C GLN A 186 -7.44 4.60 12.14
N THR A 187 -6.35 3.98 11.71
CA THR A 187 -5.81 2.77 12.33
C THR A 187 -4.63 3.01 13.26
N GLY A 188 -3.92 4.13 13.11
CA GLY A 188 -2.57 4.25 13.63
C GLY A 188 -1.58 3.36 12.88
N HIS A 189 -0.38 3.21 13.43
CA HIS A 189 0.66 2.33 12.89
C HIS A 189 0.63 0.96 13.56
N PHE A 190 0.79 -0.09 12.76
CA PHE A 190 0.83 -1.48 13.21
C PHE A 190 2.27 -1.84 13.59
N THR A 191 2.55 -1.94 14.89
CA THR A 191 3.85 -2.36 15.45
C THR A 191 3.73 -3.67 16.25
N LYS A 192 2.50 -4.09 16.55
CA LYS A 192 2.14 -5.32 17.27
C LYS A 192 0.70 -5.67 16.93
N GLY A 193 0.26 -6.84 17.34
CA GLY A 193 -1.07 -7.36 17.14
C GLY A 193 -1.04 -8.71 16.45
N ALA A 194 -2.08 -9.50 16.64
CA ALA A 194 -2.14 -10.83 16.05
C ALA A 194 -2.19 -10.79 14.53
N ILE A 195 -1.41 -11.67 13.89
CA ILE A 195 -1.53 -12.06 12.49
C ILE A 195 -1.73 -13.56 12.44
N TRP A 196 -2.79 -14.02 11.78
CA TRP A 196 -3.02 -15.45 11.60
C TRP A 196 -3.65 -15.77 10.25
N LEU A 197 -3.50 -17.03 9.83
CA LEU A 197 -4.12 -17.58 8.65
C LEU A 197 -4.70 -18.96 8.95
N LYS A 198 -5.89 -19.21 8.40
CA LYS A 198 -6.57 -20.51 8.43
C LYS A 198 -6.78 -21.04 7.02
N VAL A 199 -6.72 -22.36 6.89
CA VAL A 199 -7.18 -23.09 5.70
C VAL A 199 -8.32 -24.01 6.15
N ASN A 200 -9.47 -23.87 5.52
CA ASN A 200 -10.70 -24.62 5.86
C ASN A 200 -11.04 -24.57 7.37
N GLY A 201 -10.89 -23.39 7.98
CA GLY A 201 -11.14 -23.17 9.41
C GLY A 201 -10.03 -23.63 10.36
N VAL A 202 -9.00 -24.33 9.86
CA VAL A 202 -7.86 -24.82 10.67
C VAL A 202 -6.73 -23.80 10.63
N THR A 203 -6.32 -23.30 11.81
CA THR A 203 -5.20 -22.35 11.94
C THR A 203 -3.90 -22.98 11.45
N LYS A 204 -3.24 -22.31 10.52
CA LYS A 204 -1.96 -22.69 9.93
C LYS A 204 -0.84 -21.75 10.36
N GLN A 205 -1.04 -20.45 10.23
CA GLN A 205 -0.09 -19.43 10.68
C GLN A 205 -0.68 -18.69 11.88
N SER A 206 0.15 -18.37 12.89
CA SER A 206 -0.24 -17.60 14.06
C SER A 206 1.00 -16.97 14.67
N ALA A 207 1.06 -15.63 14.69
CA ALA A 207 2.17 -14.84 15.18
C ALA A 207 1.70 -13.48 15.70
N ASP A 208 2.64 -12.66 16.13
CA ASP A 208 2.42 -11.24 16.41
C ASP A 208 3.28 -10.37 15.50
N LEU A 209 2.76 -9.23 15.06
CA LEU A 209 3.47 -8.29 14.16
C LEU A 209 4.78 -7.79 14.79
N SER A 210 4.89 -7.75 16.12
CA SER A 210 6.14 -7.39 16.83
C SER A 210 7.27 -8.40 16.65
N GLN A 211 6.99 -9.59 16.11
CA GLN A 211 7.98 -10.63 15.81
C GLN A 211 8.68 -10.42 14.46
N MET A 212 8.32 -9.39 13.70
CA MET A 212 9.07 -9.01 12.50
C MET A 212 10.52 -8.68 12.85
N LEU A 213 11.48 -9.26 12.12
CA LEU A 213 12.91 -8.96 12.26
C LEU A 213 13.24 -7.52 11.86
N TRP A 214 12.58 -7.02 10.83
CA TRP A 214 12.64 -5.66 10.34
C TRP A 214 11.23 -5.06 10.37
N SER A 215 11.04 -4.07 11.23
CA SER A 215 9.78 -3.32 11.32
C SER A 215 9.48 -2.59 10.02
N VAL A 216 8.22 -2.20 9.80
CA VAL A 216 7.83 -1.41 8.60
C VAL A 216 8.69 -0.16 8.43
N ALA A 217 9.05 0.53 9.53
CA ALA A 217 9.94 1.70 9.47
C ALA A 217 11.33 1.35 8.93
N GLU A 218 11.91 0.26 9.40
CA GLU A 218 13.22 -0.22 8.94
C GLU A 218 13.17 -0.73 7.50
N GLN A 219 12.07 -1.39 7.10
CA GLN A 219 11.87 -1.82 5.71
C GLN A 219 11.84 -0.63 4.76
N ILE A 220 11.09 0.43 5.09
CA ILE A 220 11.04 1.68 4.30
C ILE A 220 12.44 2.30 4.21
N ALA A 221 13.13 2.42 5.33
CA ALA A 221 14.48 2.98 5.36
C ALA A 221 15.43 2.17 4.44
N LYS A 222 15.44 0.85 4.58
CA LYS A 222 16.31 -0.04 3.79
C LYS A 222 15.95 -0.06 2.29
N LEU A 223 14.67 -0.09 1.95
CA LEU A 223 14.23 0.04 0.56
C LEU A 223 14.67 1.37 -0.05
N SER A 224 14.58 2.46 0.71
CA SER A 224 14.93 3.80 0.23
C SER A 224 16.43 4.02 0.00
N GLU A 225 17.29 3.17 0.55
CA GLU A 225 18.74 3.14 0.23
C GLU A 225 18.95 2.67 -1.22
N ALA A 226 18.20 1.65 -1.65
CA ALA A 226 18.34 1.03 -2.98
C ALA A 226 17.44 1.67 -4.05
N PHE A 227 16.26 2.13 -3.67
CA PHE A 227 15.23 2.62 -4.59
C PHE A 227 14.78 4.04 -4.23
N GLU A 228 14.37 4.80 -5.22
CA GLU A 228 13.56 5.99 -4.98
C GLU A 228 12.12 5.55 -4.77
N LEU A 229 11.70 5.58 -3.51
CA LEU A 229 10.31 5.30 -3.14
C LEU A 229 9.41 6.45 -3.58
N MET A 230 8.18 6.16 -3.95
CA MET A 230 7.23 7.13 -4.45
C MET A 230 5.83 6.86 -3.87
N PRO A 231 4.93 7.85 -3.85
CA PRO A 231 3.52 7.60 -3.59
C PRO A 231 3.00 6.50 -4.52
N GLY A 232 2.21 5.58 -3.97
CA GLY A 232 1.70 4.43 -4.71
C GLY A 232 2.54 3.16 -4.56
N ASP A 233 3.75 3.22 -4.01
CA ASP A 233 4.51 2.02 -3.66
C ASP A 233 3.85 1.30 -2.48
N ILE A 234 3.77 -0.03 -2.54
CA ILE A 234 3.29 -0.86 -1.43
C ILE A 234 4.36 -1.88 -1.04
N ILE A 235 4.35 -2.25 0.24
CA ILE A 235 5.33 -3.15 0.84
C ILE A 235 4.60 -4.29 1.52
N TYR A 236 4.74 -5.51 1.02
CA TYR A 236 4.42 -6.75 1.70
C TYR A 236 5.52 -7.03 2.70
N SER A 237 5.17 -7.08 3.99
CA SER A 237 6.14 -6.96 5.09
C SER A 237 6.82 -8.27 5.50
N GLY A 238 6.49 -9.36 4.86
CA GLY A 238 6.96 -10.71 5.22
C GLY A 238 5.94 -11.49 6.05
N THR A 239 6.02 -12.81 5.97
CA THR A 239 5.07 -13.76 6.55
C THR A 239 5.65 -14.52 7.74
N PRO A 240 4.81 -14.92 8.74
CA PRO A 240 5.19 -15.87 9.78
C PRO A 240 5.51 -17.27 9.23
N GLU A 241 6.00 -18.15 10.11
CA GLU A 241 6.21 -19.57 9.85
C GLU A 241 4.90 -20.32 9.52
N ASN A 242 5.06 -21.61 9.18
CA ASN A 242 4.00 -22.53 8.79
C ASN A 242 3.31 -22.16 7.47
N VAL A 243 4.07 -21.65 6.52
CA VAL A 243 3.63 -21.57 5.14
C VAL A 243 3.36 -22.97 4.60
N GLY A 244 2.31 -23.14 3.81
CA GLY A 244 1.91 -24.47 3.40
C GLY A 244 1.08 -24.50 2.12
N PRO A 245 0.91 -25.71 1.53
CA PRO A 245 0.19 -25.87 0.29
C PRO A 245 -1.31 -25.70 0.46
N VAL A 246 -1.94 -25.23 -0.61
CA VAL A 246 -3.39 -25.26 -0.84
C VAL A 246 -3.70 -25.98 -2.14
N VAL A 247 -4.91 -26.50 -2.21
CA VAL A 247 -5.45 -27.18 -3.39
C VAL A 247 -6.78 -26.54 -3.80
N ARG A 248 -7.26 -26.84 -4.99
CA ARG A 248 -8.59 -26.38 -5.43
C ARG A 248 -9.68 -26.86 -4.47
N GLY A 249 -10.57 -25.95 -4.12
CA GLY A 249 -11.63 -26.15 -3.13
C GLY A 249 -11.30 -25.58 -1.76
N ASP A 250 -10.03 -25.38 -1.42
CA ASP A 250 -9.63 -24.82 -0.13
C ASP A 250 -10.09 -23.36 0.02
N VAL A 251 -10.50 -23.00 1.23
CA VAL A 251 -10.78 -21.63 1.65
C VAL A 251 -9.66 -21.16 2.58
N VAL A 252 -8.99 -20.10 2.18
CA VAL A 252 -7.96 -19.43 2.94
C VAL A 252 -8.55 -18.18 3.56
N GLU A 253 -8.45 -18.03 4.88
CA GLU A 253 -8.85 -16.86 5.64
C GLU A 253 -7.65 -16.31 6.39
N MET A 254 -7.37 -15.01 6.25
CA MET A 254 -6.33 -14.33 7.03
C MET A 254 -6.89 -13.17 7.85
N HIS A 255 -6.19 -12.85 8.94
CA HIS A 255 -6.54 -11.83 9.90
C HIS A 255 -5.31 -11.04 10.34
N ILE A 256 -5.53 -9.75 10.57
CA ILE A 256 -4.62 -8.90 11.35
C ILE A 256 -5.49 -8.07 12.29
N ASP A 257 -5.13 -8.01 13.58
CA ASP A 257 -5.85 -7.19 14.55
C ASP A 257 -6.00 -5.74 14.05
N GLY A 258 -7.23 -5.23 14.09
CA GLY A 258 -7.54 -3.88 13.64
C GLY A 258 -7.85 -3.74 12.14
N LEU A 259 -7.79 -4.82 11.36
CA LEU A 259 -8.20 -4.87 9.95
C LEU A 259 -9.28 -5.93 9.71
N PRO A 260 -10.21 -5.73 8.77
CA PRO A 260 -11.16 -6.77 8.37
C PRO A 260 -10.45 -7.99 7.78
N ASN A 261 -10.97 -9.20 8.04
CA ASN A 261 -10.44 -10.43 7.45
C ASN A 261 -10.49 -10.41 5.92
N LEU A 262 -9.52 -11.09 5.31
CA LEU A 262 -9.50 -11.37 3.89
C LEU A 262 -9.71 -12.87 3.68
N SER A 263 -10.59 -13.24 2.73
CA SER A 263 -10.87 -14.64 2.45
C SER A 263 -10.89 -14.91 0.95
N VAL A 264 -10.22 -15.98 0.55
CA VAL A 264 -10.22 -16.46 -0.85
C VAL A 264 -10.53 -17.95 -0.90
N LYS A 265 -11.21 -18.38 -1.96
CA LYS A 265 -11.43 -19.78 -2.31
C LYS A 265 -10.57 -20.14 -3.51
N ILE A 266 -9.77 -21.18 -3.39
CA ILE A 266 -8.91 -21.67 -4.48
C ILE A 266 -9.78 -22.40 -5.52
N VAL A 267 -9.77 -21.95 -6.78
CA VAL A 267 -10.59 -22.51 -7.88
C VAL A 267 -9.74 -23.03 -9.04
#